data_5a0ed5605f9712bb204942bcf0ad6533
#
_entry.id   5a0ed5605f9712bb204942bcf0ad6533
#
_cell.length_a   1.000
_cell.length_b   1.000
_cell.length_c   1.000
_cell.angle_alpha   90.00
_cell.angle_beta   90.00
_cell.angle_gamma   90.00
#
_symmetry.space_group_name_H-M   'P 1'
#
loop_
_entity.id
_entity.type
_entity.pdbx_description
1 polymer ?
#
loop_
_entity_poly.entity_id
_entity_poly.type
_entity_poly.pdbx_seq_one_letter_code
_entity_poly.pdbx_strand_id
1 'polypeptide(L)'
;MTDVLRSLDEARRGHRAQEPPDPLMRDLIGDLLRRTRTEQGRTLREVAEDSQVSLPYLSEIERGRKEASSEVLAAVYRSLGLSMADVLAAMYERTVAAPLQRAGGRLGDYRPARTVPVGAPAHQARIMSLAA
;
A
#
# COMPACT_ATOMS: atom_id res chain seq x y z
N MET A 1 4.29 17.68 -36.14
CA MET A 1 4.22 16.45 -35.35
C MET A 1 4.89 16.56 -33.97
N THR A 2 5.99 17.28 -33.86
CA THR A 2 6.67 17.54 -32.58
C THR A 2 5.85 18.39 -31.60
N ASP A 3 5.01 19.29 -32.07
CA ASP A 3 4.22 20.18 -31.24
C ASP A 3 3.07 19.46 -30.51
N VAL A 4 2.46 18.44 -31.14
CA VAL A 4 1.39 17.65 -30.54
C VAL A 4 1.92 16.75 -29.41
N LEU A 5 3.09 16.18 -29.61
CA LEU A 5 3.75 15.35 -28.60
C LEU A 5 4.23 16.21 -27.40
N ARG A 6 4.72 17.41 -27.66
CA ARG A 6 5.07 18.37 -26.62
C ARG A 6 3.85 18.79 -25.79
N SER A 7 2.76 19.10 -26.46
CA SER A 7 1.49 19.48 -25.83
C SER A 7 0.93 18.36 -24.95
N LEU A 8 1.04 17.09 -25.40
CA LEU A 8 0.60 15.94 -24.63
C LEU A 8 1.49 15.69 -23.42
N ASP A 9 2.79 15.89 -23.56
CA ASP A 9 3.74 15.76 -22.44
C ASP A 9 3.59 16.89 -21.43
N GLU A 10 3.28 18.09 -21.87
CA GLU A 10 2.98 19.23 -21.01
C GLU A 10 1.65 19.04 -20.27
N ALA A 11 0.63 18.54 -20.95
CA ALA A 11 -0.65 18.20 -20.34
C ALA A 11 -0.51 17.08 -19.31
N ARG A 12 0.28 16.06 -19.61
CA ARG A 12 0.60 14.98 -18.67
C ARG A 12 1.38 15.47 -17.44
N ARG A 13 2.32 16.38 -17.64
CA ARG A 13 3.08 16.97 -16.53
C ARG A 13 2.20 17.87 -15.67
N GLY A 14 1.34 18.67 -16.28
CA GLY A 14 0.36 19.51 -15.58
C GLY A 14 -0.64 18.69 -14.78
N HIS A 15 -1.10 17.57 -15.33
CA HIS A 15 -2.04 16.68 -14.66
C HIS A 15 -1.36 15.95 -13.47
N ARG A 16 -0.11 15.50 -13.66
CA ARG A 16 0.68 14.89 -12.58
C ARG A 16 1.01 15.87 -11.46
N ALA A 17 1.20 17.16 -11.78
CA ALA A 17 1.48 18.18 -10.78
C ALA A 17 0.26 18.53 -9.91
N GLN A 18 -0.95 18.18 -10.35
CA GLN A 18 -2.20 18.43 -9.61
C GLN A 18 -2.65 17.23 -8.78
N GLU A 19 -2.12 16.04 -9.04
CA GLU A 19 -2.39 14.86 -8.23
C GLU A 19 -1.43 14.81 -7.04
N PRO A 20 -1.94 14.51 -5.84
CA PRO A 20 -1.04 14.27 -4.71
C PRO A 20 -0.09 13.11 -5.05
N PRO A 21 1.18 13.18 -4.64
CA PRO A 21 2.12 12.11 -4.92
C PRO A 21 1.63 10.80 -4.32
N ASP A 22 1.90 9.69 -5.02
CA ASP A 22 1.60 8.36 -4.50
C ASP A 22 2.32 8.16 -3.17
N PRO A 23 1.64 7.62 -2.17
CA PRO A 23 2.27 7.35 -0.89
C PRO A 23 3.31 6.24 -1.03
N LEU A 24 4.38 6.34 -0.27
CA LEU A 24 5.37 5.28 -0.21
C LEU A 24 4.81 4.09 0.57
N MET A 25 5.24 2.89 0.20
CA MET A 25 4.80 1.67 0.90
C MET A 25 5.09 1.73 2.41
N ARG A 26 6.24 2.26 2.80
CA ARG A 26 6.60 2.40 4.22
C ARG A 26 5.67 3.34 4.98
N ASP A 27 5.12 4.35 4.33
CA ASP A 27 4.14 5.26 4.93
C ASP A 27 2.80 4.55 5.18
N LEU A 28 2.34 3.79 4.19
CA LEU A 28 1.10 3.01 4.29
C LEU A 28 1.20 1.93 5.37
N ILE A 29 2.29 1.20 5.39
CA ILE A 29 2.55 0.16 6.39
C ILE A 29 2.65 0.78 7.79
N GLY A 30 3.44 1.83 7.93
CA GLY A 30 3.62 2.51 9.21
C GLY A 30 2.29 2.99 9.80
N ASP A 31 1.44 3.57 8.98
CA ASP A 31 0.13 4.04 9.39
C ASP A 31 -0.82 2.88 9.74
N LEU A 32 -0.78 1.79 8.99
CA LEU A 32 -1.54 0.59 9.31
C LEU A 32 -1.16 0.03 10.69
N LEU A 33 0.13 -0.08 10.95
CA LEU A 33 0.64 -0.60 12.23
C LEU A 33 0.21 0.30 13.39
N ARG A 34 0.34 1.60 13.24
CA ARG A 34 -0.06 2.57 14.25
C ARG A 34 -1.57 2.51 14.53
N ARG A 35 -2.39 2.49 13.52
CA ARG A 35 -3.85 2.40 13.66
C ARG A 35 -4.25 1.12 14.37
N THR A 36 -3.74 -0.01 13.93
CA THR A 36 -4.07 -1.31 14.52
C THR A 36 -3.65 -1.33 16.00
N ARG A 37 -2.44 -0.86 16.29
CA ARG A 37 -1.95 -0.78 17.67
C ARG A 37 -2.83 0.12 18.54
N THR A 38 -3.18 1.30 18.08
CA THR A 38 -4.00 2.26 18.83
C THR A 38 -5.43 1.76 19.01
N GLU A 39 -6.00 1.11 18.02
CA GLU A 39 -7.32 0.46 18.12
C GLU A 39 -7.34 -0.65 19.17
N GLN A 40 -6.23 -1.36 19.31
CA GLN A 40 -6.07 -2.39 20.34
C GLN A 40 -5.74 -1.82 21.73
N GLY A 41 -5.52 -0.52 21.84
CA GLY A 41 -5.13 0.13 23.10
C GLY A 41 -3.75 -0.27 23.59
N ARG A 42 -2.88 -0.74 22.68
CA ARG A 42 -1.53 -1.20 23.02
C ARG A 42 -0.51 -0.08 22.87
N THR A 43 0.45 -0.03 23.77
CA THR A 43 1.56 0.93 23.68
C THR A 43 2.58 0.46 22.65
N LEU A 44 3.36 1.40 22.16
CA LEU A 44 4.47 1.09 21.27
C LEU A 44 5.47 0.13 21.91
N ARG A 45 5.74 0.32 23.20
CA ARG A 45 6.62 -0.55 23.98
C ARG A 45 6.12 -1.98 24.05
N GLU A 46 4.83 -2.16 24.33
CA GLU A 46 4.23 -3.50 24.40
C GLU A 46 4.37 -4.27 23.09
N VAL A 47 4.10 -3.60 21.98
CA VAL A 47 4.25 -4.23 20.65
C VAL A 47 5.72 -4.49 20.32
N ALA A 48 6.61 -3.56 20.67
CA ALA A 48 8.05 -3.74 20.47
C ALA A 48 8.57 -4.96 21.26
N GLU A 49 8.21 -5.10 22.51
CA GLU A 49 8.60 -6.24 23.35
C GLU A 49 8.01 -7.55 22.82
N ASP A 50 6.73 -7.57 22.47
CA ASP A 50 6.07 -8.78 21.98
C ASP A 50 6.62 -9.24 20.62
N SER A 51 6.96 -8.32 19.75
CA SER A 51 7.55 -8.61 18.43
C SER A 51 9.08 -8.77 18.46
N GLN A 52 9.72 -8.51 19.59
CA GLN A 52 11.19 -8.52 19.73
C GLN A 52 11.89 -7.55 18.77
N VAL A 53 11.25 -6.41 18.54
CA VAL A 53 11.80 -5.31 17.76
C VAL A 53 12.14 -4.17 18.72
N SER A 54 13.25 -3.48 18.49
CA SER A 54 13.62 -2.37 19.35
C SER A 54 12.58 -1.25 19.29
N LEU A 55 12.33 -0.61 20.41
CA LEU A 55 11.35 0.48 20.49
C LEU A 55 11.68 1.64 19.54
N PRO A 56 12.93 2.14 19.44
CA PRO A 56 13.26 3.17 18.47
C PRO A 56 13.04 2.73 17.02
N TYR A 57 13.35 1.48 16.69
CA TYR A 57 13.17 0.96 15.35
C TYR A 57 11.67 0.87 14.97
N LEU A 58 10.84 0.34 15.88
CA LEU A 58 9.40 0.28 15.65
C LEU A 58 8.79 1.67 15.52
N SER A 59 9.25 2.63 16.30
CA SER A 59 8.83 4.02 16.20
C SER A 59 9.13 4.61 14.82
N GLU A 60 10.31 4.35 14.28
CA GLU A 60 10.70 4.81 12.94
C GLU A 60 9.88 4.12 11.83
N ILE A 61 9.55 2.83 12.00
CA ILE A 61 8.68 2.10 11.07
C ILE A 61 7.27 2.72 11.04
N GLU A 62 6.68 2.98 12.19
CA GLU A 62 5.35 3.59 12.28
C GLU A 62 5.31 4.99 11.67
N ARG A 63 6.40 5.73 11.76
CA ARG A 63 6.50 7.06 11.16
C ARG A 63 6.80 7.06 9.67
N GLY A 64 7.00 5.88 9.08
CA GLY A 64 7.34 5.74 7.67
C GLY A 64 8.76 6.18 7.32
N ARG A 65 9.65 6.27 8.30
CA ARG A 65 11.03 6.73 8.09
C ARG A 65 12.00 5.61 7.74
N LYS A 66 11.63 4.37 8.02
CA LYS A 66 12.45 3.20 7.71
C LYS A 66 11.62 2.11 7.08
N GLU A 67 12.22 1.46 6.10
CA GLU A 67 11.69 0.22 5.55
C GLU A 67 12.19 -0.94 6.38
N ALA A 68 11.25 -1.67 6.97
CA ALA A 68 11.58 -2.88 7.70
C ALA A 68 11.69 -4.06 6.75
N SER A 69 12.53 -5.03 7.11
CA SER A 69 12.58 -6.31 6.38
C SER A 69 11.25 -7.06 6.50
N SER A 70 11.02 -7.98 5.58
CA SER A 70 9.82 -8.82 5.61
C SER A 70 9.70 -9.63 6.90
N GLU A 71 10.83 -10.08 7.45
CA GLU A 71 10.88 -10.83 8.71
C GLU A 71 10.47 -9.96 9.91
N VAL A 72 10.97 -8.73 9.96
CA VAL A 72 10.60 -7.79 11.02
C VAL A 72 9.11 -7.44 10.91
N LEU A 73 8.62 -7.14 9.71
CA LEU A 73 7.21 -6.86 9.50
C LEU A 73 6.33 -8.05 9.88
N ALA A 74 6.73 -9.27 9.52
CA ALA A 74 5.99 -10.48 9.89
C ALA A 74 5.88 -10.64 11.41
N ALA A 75 6.94 -10.33 12.14
CA ALA A 75 6.92 -10.37 13.61
C ALA A 75 5.95 -9.32 14.19
N VAL A 76 5.95 -8.11 13.66
CA VAL A 76 5.04 -7.04 14.09
C VAL A 76 3.59 -7.37 13.72
N TYR A 77 3.35 -7.86 12.53
CA TYR A 77 2.00 -8.29 12.10
C TYR A 77 1.45 -9.36 13.03
N ARG A 78 2.27 -10.37 13.35
CA ARG A 78 1.90 -11.44 14.29
C ARG A 78 1.56 -10.89 15.67
N SER A 79 2.35 -9.96 16.18
CA SER A 79 2.11 -9.30 17.45
C SER A 79 0.75 -8.57 17.46
N LEU A 80 0.39 -7.97 16.34
CA LEU A 80 -0.88 -7.23 16.19
C LEU A 80 -2.05 -8.12 15.76
N GLY A 81 -1.82 -9.42 15.53
CA GLY A 81 -2.86 -10.32 15.05
C GLY A 81 -3.27 -10.10 13.59
N LEU A 82 -2.38 -9.50 12.79
CA LEU A 82 -2.62 -9.26 11.37
C LEU A 82 -2.09 -10.41 10.53
N SER A 83 -2.95 -10.95 9.66
CA SER A 83 -2.52 -11.85 8.59
C SER A 83 -2.02 -11.04 7.38
N MET A 84 -1.34 -11.70 6.46
CA MET A 84 -0.97 -11.07 5.19
C MET A 84 -2.20 -10.62 4.41
N ALA A 85 -3.29 -11.39 4.46
CA ALA A 85 -4.55 -10.99 3.83
C ALA A 85 -5.12 -9.72 4.44
N ASP A 86 -5.04 -9.56 5.76
CA ASP A 86 -5.46 -8.32 6.44
C ASP A 86 -4.63 -7.13 6.00
N VAL A 87 -3.32 -7.30 5.87
CA VAL A 87 -2.41 -6.25 5.43
C VAL A 87 -2.72 -5.82 4.00
N LEU A 88 -2.89 -6.78 3.10
CA LEU A 88 -3.22 -6.50 1.70
C LEU A 88 -4.59 -5.85 1.56
N ALA A 89 -5.58 -6.31 2.32
CA ALA A 89 -6.91 -5.70 2.34
C ALA A 89 -6.86 -4.24 2.81
N ALA A 90 -6.10 -3.96 3.85
CA ALA A 90 -5.92 -2.60 4.37
C ALA A 90 -5.20 -1.69 3.36
N MET A 91 -4.17 -2.20 2.69
CA MET A 91 -3.47 -1.46 1.63
C MET A 91 -4.41 -1.15 0.46
N TYR A 92 -5.18 -2.13 0.02
CA TYR A 92 -6.18 -1.97 -1.03
C TYR A 92 -7.23 -0.92 -0.65
N GLU A 93 -7.77 -1.00 0.54
CA GLU A 93 -8.76 -0.03 1.03
C GLU A 93 -8.24 1.40 0.97
N ARG A 94 -7.02 1.62 1.37
CA ARG A 94 -6.42 2.96 1.40
C ARG A 94 -6.01 3.48 0.03
N THR A 95 -5.53 2.60 -0.85
CA THR A 95 -4.98 3.03 -2.13
C THR A 95 -6.00 3.02 -3.25
N VAL A 96 -7.01 2.17 -3.17
CA VAL A 96 -7.98 1.95 -4.25
C VAL A 96 -9.41 2.24 -3.80
N ALA A 97 -9.92 1.52 -2.81
CA ALA A 97 -11.34 1.55 -2.46
C ALA A 97 -11.78 2.91 -1.89
N ALA A 98 -11.07 3.44 -0.89
CA ALA A 98 -11.45 4.70 -0.25
C ALA A 98 -11.29 5.91 -1.19
N PRO A 99 -10.20 6.06 -1.95
CA PRO A 99 -10.10 7.12 -2.94
C PRO A 99 -11.17 7.03 -4.04
N LEU A 100 -11.48 5.81 -4.48
CA LEU A 100 -12.50 5.58 -5.50
C LEU A 100 -13.91 5.97 -4.99
N GLN A 101 -14.24 5.61 -3.76
CA GLN A 101 -15.51 5.99 -3.12
C GLN A 101 -15.62 7.51 -2.95
N ARG A 102 -14.54 8.18 -2.56
CA ARG A 102 -14.51 9.64 -2.44
C ARG A 102 -14.72 10.35 -3.78
N ALA A 103 -14.26 9.75 -4.86
CA ALA A 103 -14.49 10.26 -6.22
C ALA A 103 -15.88 9.92 -6.76
N GLY A 104 -16.73 9.21 -6.00
CA GLY A 104 -18.04 8.75 -6.45
C GLY A 104 -17.97 7.61 -7.46
N GLY A 105 -16.83 6.98 -7.60
CA GLY A 105 -16.61 5.89 -8.54
C GLY A 105 -16.96 4.51 -7.98
N ARG A 106 -17.05 3.55 -8.90
CA ARG A 106 -17.18 2.13 -8.56
C ARG A 106 -15.88 1.42 -8.86
N LEU A 107 -15.64 0.30 -8.20
CA LEU A 107 -14.44 -0.50 -8.41
C LEU A 107 -14.21 -0.87 -9.87
N GLY A 108 -15.29 -1.09 -10.64
CA GLY A 108 -15.19 -1.34 -12.08
C GLY A 108 -14.65 -0.17 -12.91
N ASP A 109 -14.66 1.03 -12.34
CA ASP A 109 -14.14 2.24 -12.99
C ASP A 109 -12.65 2.45 -12.73
N TYR A 110 -12.05 1.64 -11.85
CA TYR A 110 -10.64 1.72 -11.56
C TYR A 110 -9.82 1.27 -12.75
N ARG A 111 -9.00 2.18 -13.25
CA ARG A 111 -8.00 1.90 -14.28
C ARG A 111 -6.62 2.13 -13.71
N PRO A 112 -5.80 1.10 -13.58
CA PRO A 112 -4.43 1.29 -13.14
C PRO A 112 -3.70 2.19 -14.14
N ALA A 113 -2.85 3.07 -13.62
CA ALA A 113 -2.13 4.07 -14.42
C ALA A 113 -1.19 3.45 -15.48
N ARG A 114 -0.96 2.17 -15.43
CA ARG A 114 -0.27 1.39 -16.43
C ARG A 114 -1.05 0.12 -16.75
N THR A 115 -1.82 0.17 -17.80
CA THR A 115 -2.18 -1.05 -18.50
C THR A 115 -0.96 -1.46 -19.31
N VAL A 116 -0.15 -2.34 -18.78
CA VAL A 116 0.78 -3.07 -19.63
C VAL A 116 -0.06 -4.09 -20.36
N PRO A 117 -0.15 -4.06 -21.71
CA PRO A 117 -0.80 -5.10 -22.46
C PRO A 117 0.10 -6.33 -22.34
N VAL A 118 -0.13 -7.09 -21.34
CA VAL A 118 0.69 -8.22 -21.03
C VAL A 118 0.12 -9.44 -21.69
N GLY A 119 0.99 -10.34 -22.12
CA GLY A 119 0.67 -11.73 -22.31
C GLY A 119 0.20 -12.38 -21.01
N ALA A 120 -0.64 -11.67 -20.28
CA ALA A 120 -1.13 -11.99 -18.98
C ALA A 120 -2.22 -13.06 -18.93
N PRO A 121 -2.98 -13.40 -20.00
CA PRO A 121 -4.03 -14.42 -19.88
C PRO A 121 -3.50 -15.80 -19.48
N ALA A 122 -2.32 -16.17 -19.97
CA ALA A 122 -1.71 -17.45 -19.63
C ALA A 122 -1.17 -17.47 -18.19
N HIS A 123 -0.73 -16.34 -17.69
CA HIS A 123 -0.19 -16.22 -16.34
C HIS A 123 -1.30 -16.20 -15.27
N GLN A 124 -2.39 -15.51 -15.53
CA GLN A 124 -3.57 -15.52 -14.67
C GLN A 124 -4.26 -16.87 -14.62
N ALA A 125 -4.34 -17.57 -15.76
CA ALA A 125 -4.88 -18.92 -15.82
C ALA A 125 -4.07 -19.90 -14.98
N ARG A 126 -2.74 -19.76 -14.94
CA ARG A 126 -1.87 -20.58 -14.10
C ARG A 126 -2.06 -20.32 -12.62
N ILE A 127 -2.21 -19.09 -12.22
CA ILE A 127 -2.44 -18.70 -10.81
C ILE A 127 -3.79 -19.24 -10.34
N MET A 128 -4.83 -19.14 -11.14
CA MET A 128 -6.15 -19.70 -10.84
C MET A 128 -6.16 -21.22 -10.78
N SER A 129 -5.38 -21.90 -11.63
CA SER A 129 -5.24 -23.34 -11.61
C SER A 129 -4.52 -23.86 -10.37
N LEU A 130 -3.61 -23.09 -9.81
CA LEU A 130 -2.91 -23.42 -8.56
C LEU A 130 -3.74 -23.15 -7.32
N ALA A 131 -4.73 -22.29 -7.40
CA ALA A 131 -5.62 -21.95 -6.30
C ALA A 131 -6.85 -22.87 -6.21
N ALA A 132 -7.06 -23.69 -7.21
CA ALA A 132 -8.12 -24.69 -7.24
C ALA A 132 -7.59 -26.06 -6.80
#